data_404a45ef5a9f3033d2bbcaf4f338fe23
#
_entry.id   404a45ef5a9f3033d2bbcaf4f338fe23
#
_cell.length_a   1.000
_cell.length_b   1.000
_cell.length_c   1.000
_cell.angle_alpha   90.00
_cell.angle_beta   90.00
_cell.angle_gamma   90.00
#
_symmetry.space_group_name_H-M   'P 1'
#
loop_
_entity.id
_entity.type
_entity.pdbx_description
1 polymer ?
#
loop_
_entity_poly.entity_id
_entity_poly.type
_entity_poly.pdbx_seq_one_letter_code
_entity_poly.pdbx_strand_id
1 'polypeptide(L)'
;LPEAMLVDWLRVPTDRRMSALFEAFRRGYSIEDVRDLTGGVTRWFLHRFEKMAAVETEIRAAGELGMTPSEIQPEEMRYWKGCGFTDLHIADALSGFPTSGFKQLSKGKDEFAVTSRRHELSIHPRFRMVDSCAAEFAAVTPYYYTTYECGTKSIGVDYVPNLNLSKKKRIVVIGSGPIRIGQGIEFDYGCVHAVGAIQDLGHEAIIINNNPETVSTDFDT
;
A
#
# COMPACT_ATOMS: atom_id res chain seq x y z
N LEU A 1 24.38 -5.41 -1.36
CA LEU A 1 24.53 -5.54 0.09
C LEU A 1 25.42 -6.74 0.40
N PRO A 2 26.51 -6.60 1.20
CA PRO A 2 27.34 -7.74 1.62
C PRO A 2 26.54 -8.73 2.47
N GLU A 3 26.85 -10.02 2.36
CA GLU A 3 26.11 -11.10 3.04
C GLU A 3 26.09 -10.93 4.56
N ALA A 4 27.25 -10.64 5.16
CA ALA A 4 27.34 -10.43 6.61
C ALA A 4 26.43 -9.28 7.09
N MET A 5 26.29 -8.21 6.30
CA MET A 5 25.43 -7.09 6.61
C MET A 5 23.96 -7.45 6.46
N LEU A 6 23.59 -8.24 5.45
CA LEU A 6 22.23 -8.76 5.30
C LEU A 6 21.80 -9.58 6.50
N VAL A 7 22.66 -10.52 6.92
CA VAL A 7 22.42 -11.37 8.10
C VAL A 7 22.28 -10.53 9.37
N ASP A 8 23.13 -9.52 9.56
CA ASP A 8 23.04 -8.61 10.69
C ASP A 8 21.70 -7.83 10.71
N TRP A 9 21.29 -7.30 9.57
CA TRP A 9 20.01 -6.57 9.45
C TRP A 9 18.77 -7.47 9.63
N LEU A 10 18.88 -8.76 9.33
CA LEU A 10 17.82 -9.72 9.66
C LEU A 10 17.76 -10.00 11.15
N ARG A 11 18.90 -10.14 11.82
CA ARG A 11 18.99 -10.46 13.26
C ARG A 11 18.55 -9.29 14.13
N VAL A 12 19.02 -8.09 13.82
CA VAL A 12 18.76 -6.90 14.65
C VAL A 12 17.47 -6.21 14.18
N PRO A 13 16.44 -6.06 15.06
CA PRO A 13 15.15 -5.45 14.69
C PRO A 13 15.27 -3.92 14.58
N THR A 14 15.71 -3.45 13.43
CA THR A 14 15.78 -2.03 13.07
C THR A 14 14.85 -1.73 11.89
N ASP A 15 14.72 -0.47 11.51
CA ASP A 15 14.03 -0.01 10.31
C ASP A 15 14.54 -0.67 9.02
N ARG A 16 15.78 -1.16 9.03
CA ARG A 16 16.42 -1.84 7.88
C ARG A 16 15.94 -3.28 7.67
N ARG A 17 15.34 -3.90 8.71
CA ARG A 17 14.92 -5.31 8.65
C ARG A 17 13.92 -5.56 7.52
N MET A 18 12.99 -4.63 7.26
CA MET A 18 12.04 -4.76 6.16
C MET A 18 12.75 -4.91 4.80
N SER A 19 13.70 -4.04 4.51
CA SER A 19 14.49 -4.13 3.27
C SER A 19 15.34 -5.39 3.21
N ALA A 20 15.87 -5.84 4.35
CA ALA A 20 16.64 -7.08 4.45
C ALA A 20 15.79 -8.33 4.17
N LEU A 21 14.52 -8.35 4.60
CA LEU A 21 13.60 -9.45 4.29
C LEU A 21 13.37 -9.60 2.79
N PHE A 22 13.11 -8.50 2.07
CA PHE A 22 12.96 -8.54 0.62
C PHE A 22 14.25 -9.00 -0.08
N GLU A 23 15.40 -8.49 0.38
CA GLU A 23 16.69 -8.86 -0.21
C GLU A 23 17.04 -10.33 0.03
N ALA A 24 16.71 -10.88 1.20
CA ALA A 24 16.93 -12.28 1.51
C ALA A 24 16.12 -13.19 0.55
N PHE A 25 14.83 -12.91 0.38
CA PHE A 25 13.99 -13.68 -0.54
C PHE A 25 14.43 -13.55 -1.99
N ARG A 26 14.89 -12.37 -2.44
CA ARG A 26 15.48 -12.20 -3.77
C ARG A 26 16.75 -13.01 -3.98
N ARG A 27 17.51 -13.28 -2.92
CA ARG A 27 18.69 -14.14 -2.94
C ARG A 27 18.36 -15.62 -2.78
N GLY A 28 17.08 -15.98 -2.65
CA GLY A 28 16.64 -17.36 -2.54
C GLY A 28 16.72 -17.97 -1.14
N TYR A 29 16.80 -17.14 -0.09
CA TYR A 29 16.66 -17.65 1.27
C TYR A 29 15.29 -18.28 1.45
N SER A 30 15.23 -19.42 2.12
CA SER A 30 13.96 -20.05 2.47
C SER A 30 13.27 -19.30 3.62
N ILE A 31 11.96 -19.52 3.74
CA ILE A 31 11.18 -18.98 4.87
C ILE A 31 11.76 -19.41 6.20
N GLU A 32 12.22 -20.66 6.31
CA GLU A 32 12.80 -21.18 7.55
C GLU A 32 14.14 -20.49 7.87
N ASP A 33 15.02 -20.31 6.87
CA ASP A 33 16.28 -19.58 7.07
C ASP A 33 16.02 -18.16 7.58
N VAL A 34 15.08 -17.44 6.94
CA VAL A 34 14.73 -16.06 7.33
C VAL A 34 14.09 -16.05 8.72
N ARG A 35 13.22 -17.01 9.01
CA ARG A 35 12.59 -17.13 10.32
C ARG A 35 13.62 -17.34 11.44
N ASP A 36 14.56 -18.22 11.23
CA ASP A 36 15.61 -18.51 12.21
C ASP A 36 16.53 -17.32 12.41
N LEU A 37 16.93 -16.64 11.33
CA LEU A 37 17.76 -15.43 11.39
C LEU A 37 17.06 -14.26 12.08
N THR A 38 15.74 -14.13 11.92
CA THR A 38 14.98 -13.01 12.50
C THR A 38 14.53 -13.24 13.93
N GLY A 39 14.80 -14.43 14.51
CA GLY A 39 14.35 -14.77 15.85
C GLY A 39 12.86 -15.08 15.93
N GLY A 40 12.24 -15.54 14.84
CA GLY A 40 10.89 -16.10 14.85
C GLY A 40 9.79 -15.19 14.30
N VAL A 41 10.07 -14.35 13.32
CA VAL A 41 9.02 -13.65 12.56
C VAL A 41 8.01 -14.68 12.04
N THR A 42 6.73 -14.41 12.24
CA THR A 42 5.64 -15.33 11.90
C THR A 42 5.65 -15.69 10.42
N ARG A 43 5.54 -16.99 10.10
CA ARG A 43 5.54 -17.51 8.72
C ARG A 43 4.54 -16.82 7.81
N TRP A 44 3.38 -16.45 8.34
CA TRP A 44 2.36 -15.75 7.56
C TRP A 44 2.89 -14.45 6.94
N PHE A 45 3.62 -13.63 7.71
CA PHE A 45 4.25 -12.42 7.19
C PHE A 45 5.37 -12.74 6.21
N LEU A 46 6.22 -13.74 6.53
CA LEU A 46 7.32 -14.14 5.66
C LEU A 46 6.83 -14.59 4.28
N HIS A 47 5.74 -15.38 4.21
CA HIS A 47 5.11 -15.72 2.93
C HIS A 47 4.62 -14.50 2.14
N ARG A 48 4.17 -13.44 2.82
CA ARG A 48 3.78 -12.20 2.13
C ARG A 48 4.98 -11.49 1.52
N PHE A 49 6.08 -11.40 2.26
CA PHE A 49 7.33 -10.82 1.76
C PHE A 49 7.93 -11.64 0.60
N GLU A 50 7.96 -12.96 0.74
CA GLU A 50 8.39 -13.87 -0.31
C GLU A 50 7.59 -13.67 -1.60
N LYS A 51 6.25 -13.64 -1.50
CA LYS A 51 5.37 -13.39 -2.63
C LYS A 51 5.65 -12.04 -3.29
N MET A 52 5.81 -10.99 -2.50
CA MET A 52 6.09 -9.66 -3.05
C MET A 52 7.48 -9.62 -3.73
N ALA A 53 8.50 -10.26 -3.14
CA ALA A 53 9.82 -10.36 -3.75
C ALA A 53 9.78 -11.15 -5.06
N ALA A 54 8.98 -12.22 -5.14
CA ALA A 54 8.79 -12.99 -6.37
C ALA A 54 8.14 -12.16 -7.48
N VAL A 55 7.09 -11.40 -7.16
CA VAL A 55 6.42 -10.49 -8.12
C VAL A 55 7.38 -9.40 -8.59
N GLU A 56 8.18 -8.80 -7.70
CA GLU A 56 9.19 -7.83 -8.10
C GLU A 56 10.20 -8.43 -9.08
N THR A 57 10.64 -9.66 -8.80
CA THR A 57 11.57 -10.38 -9.68
C THR A 57 10.95 -10.66 -11.05
N GLU A 58 9.67 -11.02 -11.09
CA GLU A 58 8.91 -11.19 -12.34
C GLU A 58 8.87 -9.89 -13.17
N ILE A 59 8.54 -8.76 -12.55
CA ILE A 59 8.51 -7.46 -13.24
C ILE A 59 9.90 -7.10 -13.78
N ARG A 60 10.97 -7.34 -13.00
CA ARG A 60 12.34 -7.10 -13.43
C ARG A 60 12.73 -7.94 -14.63
N ALA A 61 12.41 -9.23 -14.58
CA ALA A 61 12.69 -10.15 -15.69
C ALA A 61 11.97 -9.70 -16.97
N ALA A 62 10.73 -9.23 -16.88
CA ALA A 62 10.02 -8.66 -18.01
C ALA A 62 10.74 -7.42 -18.58
N GLY A 63 11.22 -6.53 -17.71
CA GLY A 63 12.02 -5.36 -18.11
C GLY A 63 13.35 -5.74 -18.79
N GLU A 64 14.05 -6.75 -18.25
CA GLU A 64 15.29 -7.28 -18.86
C GLU A 64 15.06 -7.87 -20.25
N LEU A 65 13.86 -8.42 -20.51
CA LEU A 65 13.43 -8.86 -21.83
C LEU A 65 12.97 -7.72 -22.75
N GLY A 66 13.04 -6.48 -22.29
CA GLY A 66 12.72 -5.28 -23.04
C GLY A 66 11.26 -4.83 -22.96
N MET A 67 10.46 -5.38 -22.05
CA MET A 67 9.07 -4.92 -21.87
C MET A 67 9.03 -3.43 -21.49
N THR A 68 8.26 -2.68 -22.22
CA THR A 68 7.97 -1.26 -21.97
C THR A 68 6.62 -1.11 -21.24
N PRO A 69 6.36 0.00 -20.57
CA PRO A 69 5.06 0.23 -19.91
C PRO A 69 3.85 0.09 -20.84
N SER A 70 3.97 0.43 -22.12
CA SER A 70 2.89 0.33 -23.11
C SER A 70 2.52 -1.11 -23.47
N GLU A 71 3.41 -2.07 -23.24
CA GLU A 71 3.21 -3.48 -23.53
C GLU A 71 2.61 -4.27 -22.39
N ILE A 72 2.53 -3.70 -21.19
CA ILE A 72 1.93 -4.36 -20.01
C ILE A 72 0.49 -4.77 -20.33
N GLN A 73 0.19 -6.05 -20.17
CA GLN A 73 -1.14 -6.60 -20.42
C GLN A 73 -2.10 -6.32 -19.25
N PRO A 74 -3.43 -6.31 -19.49
CA PRO A 74 -4.41 -6.02 -18.44
C PRO A 74 -4.30 -6.95 -17.22
N GLU A 75 -4.00 -8.22 -17.43
CA GLU A 75 -3.87 -9.23 -16.39
C GLU A 75 -2.65 -8.96 -15.52
N GLU A 76 -1.50 -8.66 -16.13
CA GLU A 76 -0.26 -8.31 -15.44
C GLU A 76 -0.45 -7.05 -14.60
N MET A 77 -1.01 -6.00 -15.19
CA MET A 77 -1.26 -4.75 -14.47
C MET A 77 -2.18 -4.96 -13.26
N ARG A 78 -3.29 -5.70 -13.43
CA ARG A 78 -4.19 -6.01 -12.31
C ARG A 78 -3.49 -6.81 -11.22
N TYR A 79 -2.69 -7.80 -11.61
CA TYR A 79 -1.97 -8.65 -10.68
C TYR A 79 -0.94 -7.86 -9.87
N TRP A 80 -0.07 -7.09 -10.54
CA TRP A 80 0.95 -6.30 -9.88
C TRP A 80 0.35 -5.22 -8.96
N LYS A 81 -0.68 -4.52 -9.43
CA LYS A 81 -1.41 -3.54 -8.60
C LYS A 81 -2.08 -4.20 -7.41
N GLY A 82 -2.70 -5.35 -7.60
CA GLY A 82 -3.33 -6.14 -6.55
C GLY A 82 -2.34 -6.70 -5.51
N CYS A 83 -1.09 -6.89 -5.91
CA CYS A 83 0.00 -7.25 -5.00
C CYS A 83 0.59 -6.04 -4.25
N GLY A 84 0.09 -4.81 -4.50
CA GLY A 84 0.49 -3.60 -3.76
C GLY A 84 1.57 -2.77 -4.44
N PHE A 85 1.98 -3.09 -5.66
CA PHE A 85 2.98 -2.30 -6.38
C PHE A 85 2.41 -0.97 -6.85
N THR A 86 3.09 0.12 -6.54
CA THR A 86 2.76 1.46 -7.06
C THR A 86 3.19 1.56 -8.52
N ASP A 87 2.64 2.54 -9.25
CA ASP A 87 3.04 2.77 -10.63
C ASP A 87 4.54 3.08 -10.73
N LEU A 88 5.07 3.80 -9.75
CA LEU A 88 6.51 4.08 -9.63
C LEU A 88 7.34 2.81 -9.41
N HIS A 89 6.91 1.92 -8.50
CA HIS A 89 7.64 0.67 -8.25
C HIS A 89 7.65 -0.25 -9.48
N ILE A 90 6.55 -0.28 -10.24
CA ILE A 90 6.49 -1.03 -11.50
C ILE A 90 7.48 -0.43 -12.51
N ALA A 91 7.48 0.90 -12.67
CA ALA A 91 8.39 1.58 -13.58
C ALA A 91 9.87 1.34 -13.21
N ASP A 92 10.21 1.46 -11.94
CA ASP A 92 11.57 1.22 -11.43
C ASP A 92 12.00 -0.24 -11.65
N ALA A 93 11.10 -1.19 -11.39
CA ALA A 93 11.39 -2.61 -11.59
C ALA A 93 11.61 -2.95 -13.07
N LEU A 94 10.76 -2.45 -13.97
CA LEU A 94 10.94 -2.61 -15.43
C LEU A 94 12.24 -1.98 -15.94
N SER A 95 12.65 -0.86 -15.36
CA SER A 95 13.89 -0.17 -15.73
C SER A 95 15.16 -0.78 -15.11
N GLY A 96 15.03 -1.86 -14.33
CA GLY A 96 16.15 -2.51 -13.65
C GLY A 96 16.69 -1.74 -12.44
N PHE A 97 16.04 -0.64 -12.02
CA PHE A 97 16.44 0.06 -10.79
C PHE A 97 16.09 -0.75 -9.53
N PRO A 98 16.98 -0.77 -8.53
CA PRO A 98 16.68 -1.45 -7.27
C PRO A 98 15.56 -0.71 -6.53
N THR A 99 14.40 -1.35 -6.38
CA THR A 99 13.24 -0.82 -5.66
C THR A 99 13.41 -0.89 -4.15
N SER A 100 14.39 -1.66 -3.69
CA SER A 100 14.71 -1.78 -2.27
C SER A 100 16.03 -1.11 -1.95
N GLY A 101 15.97 -0.23 -1.04
CA GLY A 101 17.13 0.45 -0.48
C GLY A 101 17.12 1.95 -0.78
N PHE A 102 17.57 2.71 0.16
CA PHE A 102 17.68 4.15 0.31
C PHE A 102 18.26 4.95 -0.89
N LYS A 103 18.24 4.41 -2.11
CA LYS A 103 18.55 5.15 -3.33
C LYS A 103 17.30 5.84 -3.83
N GLN A 104 17.46 7.08 -4.14
CA GLN A 104 16.48 7.96 -4.77
C GLN A 104 15.74 7.21 -5.88
N LEU A 105 14.43 7.08 -5.69
CA LEU A 105 13.51 6.62 -6.73
C LEU A 105 13.75 7.40 -8.02
N SER A 106 13.54 6.77 -9.15
CA SER A 106 13.69 7.43 -10.46
C SER A 106 12.88 8.73 -10.48
N LYS A 107 13.35 9.73 -11.24
CA LYS A 107 12.71 11.05 -11.27
C LYS A 107 11.38 11.07 -12.03
N GLY A 108 10.49 10.08 -11.80
CA GLY A 108 9.08 10.14 -12.19
C GLY A 108 8.75 10.06 -13.69
N LYS A 109 9.72 10.03 -14.60
CA LYS A 109 9.42 9.98 -16.05
C LYS A 109 8.73 8.68 -16.46
N ASP A 110 9.19 7.58 -15.88
CA ASP A 110 8.68 6.25 -16.22
C ASP A 110 7.39 5.93 -15.46
N GLU A 111 7.16 6.52 -14.27
CA GLU A 111 5.92 6.40 -13.51
C GLU A 111 4.72 6.89 -14.33
N PHE A 112 4.87 8.04 -15.01
CA PHE A 112 3.79 8.58 -15.84
C PHE A 112 3.39 7.63 -16.97
N ALA A 113 4.33 6.92 -17.57
CA ALA A 113 4.05 5.94 -18.61
C ALA A 113 3.24 4.75 -18.07
N VAL A 114 3.59 4.23 -16.88
CA VAL A 114 2.83 3.16 -16.21
C VAL A 114 1.43 3.66 -15.80
N THR A 115 1.33 4.86 -15.25
CA THR A 115 0.05 5.47 -14.88
C THR A 115 -0.86 5.64 -16.10
N SER A 116 -0.32 6.16 -17.21
CA SER A 116 -1.07 6.32 -18.47
C SER A 116 -1.57 4.98 -18.97
N ARG A 117 -0.68 3.97 -19.01
CA ARG A 117 -1.05 2.62 -19.43
C ARG A 117 -2.15 2.02 -18.55
N ARG A 118 -2.06 2.17 -17.23
CA ARG A 118 -3.08 1.70 -16.29
C ARG A 118 -4.44 2.35 -16.57
N HIS A 119 -4.46 3.66 -16.88
CA HIS A 119 -5.68 4.38 -17.24
C HIS A 119 -6.27 3.91 -18.58
N GLU A 120 -5.43 3.70 -19.61
CA GLU A 120 -5.84 3.11 -20.89
C GLU A 120 -6.52 1.75 -20.70
N LEU A 121 -6.00 0.93 -19.79
CA LEU A 121 -6.55 -0.36 -19.43
C LEU A 121 -7.79 -0.26 -18.53
N SER A 122 -8.23 0.94 -18.15
CA SER A 122 -9.36 1.19 -17.24
C SER A 122 -9.20 0.49 -15.89
N ILE A 123 -7.96 0.39 -15.40
CA ILE A 123 -7.64 -0.21 -14.11
C ILE A 123 -7.54 0.88 -13.06
N HIS A 124 -8.55 0.96 -12.19
CA HIS A 124 -8.69 1.97 -11.15
C HIS A 124 -8.79 1.30 -9.78
N PRO A 125 -8.35 1.98 -8.72
CA PRO A 125 -8.58 1.49 -7.37
C PRO A 125 -10.09 1.49 -7.06
N ARG A 126 -10.50 0.58 -6.21
CA ARG A 126 -11.86 0.50 -5.69
C ARG A 126 -11.88 0.90 -4.23
N PHE A 127 -13.01 1.45 -3.79
CA PHE A 127 -13.26 1.75 -2.40
C PHE A 127 -14.08 0.62 -1.78
N ARG A 128 -13.63 0.15 -0.63
CA ARG A 128 -14.30 -0.88 0.16
C ARG A 128 -14.66 -0.32 1.51
N MET A 129 -15.84 -0.63 1.99
CA MET A 129 -16.23 -0.31 3.36
C MET A 129 -15.48 -1.22 4.33
N VAL A 130 -14.99 -0.66 5.43
CA VAL A 130 -14.36 -1.44 6.49
C VAL A 130 -15.41 -2.25 7.21
N ASP A 131 -15.20 -3.56 7.30
CA ASP A 131 -16.01 -4.43 8.13
C ASP A 131 -15.48 -4.40 9.58
N SER A 132 -16.18 -3.65 10.43
CA SER A 132 -15.83 -3.52 11.84
C SER A 132 -16.39 -4.65 12.72
N CYS A 133 -17.15 -5.59 12.12
CA CYS A 133 -17.83 -6.67 12.84
C CYS A 133 -17.28 -8.07 12.48
N ALA A 134 -16.11 -8.16 11.86
CA ALA A 134 -15.45 -9.43 11.49
C ALA A 134 -16.38 -10.43 10.74
N ALA A 135 -17.28 -9.92 9.90
CA ALA A 135 -18.30 -10.66 9.17
C ALA A 135 -19.36 -11.38 10.04
N GLU A 136 -19.39 -11.12 11.34
CA GLU A 136 -20.46 -11.67 12.23
C GLU A 136 -21.80 -10.98 12.00
N PHE A 137 -21.79 -9.70 11.67
CA PHE A 137 -22.96 -8.89 11.38
C PHE A 137 -22.68 -7.99 10.16
N ALA A 138 -23.74 -7.56 9.49
CA ALA A 138 -23.59 -6.56 8.43
C ALA A 138 -23.17 -5.22 9.03
N ALA A 139 -21.92 -4.84 8.76
CA ALA A 139 -21.40 -3.55 9.20
C ALA A 139 -21.78 -2.47 8.18
N VAL A 140 -22.26 -1.33 8.68
CA VAL A 140 -22.44 -0.12 7.88
C VAL A 140 -21.63 0.97 8.57
N THR A 141 -20.46 1.27 8.04
CA THR A 141 -19.53 2.24 8.62
C THR A 141 -19.21 3.34 7.61
N PRO A 142 -18.91 4.57 8.06
CA PRO A 142 -18.43 5.64 7.19
C PRO A 142 -16.93 5.50 6.83
N TYR A 143 -16.33 4.35 7.11
CA TYR A 143 -14.90 4.10 6.93
C TYR A 143 -14.66 3.26 5.70
N TYR A 144 -13.73 3.70 4.86
CA TYR A 144 -13.41 3.05 3.59
C TYR A 144 -11.91 2.91 3.44
N TYR A 145 -11.50 1.89 2.71
CA TYR A 145 -10.12 1.74 2.25
C TYR A 145 -10.07 1.60 0.74
N THR A 146 -8.93 1.97 0.17
CA THR A 146 -8.69 1.90 -1.26
C THR A 146 -7.83 0.69 -1.57
N THR A 147 -8.24 -0.10 -2.56
CA THR A 147 -7.52 -1.31 -2.95
C THR A 147 -7.57 -1.56 -4.45
N TYR A 148 -6.54 -2.22 -4.98
CA TYR A 148 -6.58 -2.93 -6.25
C TYR A 148 -6.74 -4.41 -5.92
N GLU A 149 -7.85 -5.01 -6.27
CA GLU A 149 -8.11 -6.39 -5.91
C GLU A 149 -7.26 -7.36 -6.72
N CYS A 150 -6.60 -8.27 -6.01
CA CYS A 150 -5.92 -9.42 -6.57
C CYS A 150 -6.74 -10.67 -6.26
N GLY A 151 -7.53 -11.15 -7.23
CA GLY A 151 -8.24 -12.42 -7.09
C GLY A 151 -9.73 -12.37 -7.39
N THR A 152 -10.32 -13.56 -7.51
CA THR A 152 -11.68 -13.79 -8.01
C THR A 152 -12.78 -13.65 -6.95
N LYS A 153 -12.43 -13.43 -5.69
CA LYS A 153 -13.42 -13.22 -4.61
C LYS A 153 -13.15 -11.88 -3.94
N SER A 154 -14.01 -10.91 -4.21
CA SER A 154 -14.03 -9.67 -3.48
C SER A 154 -14.52 -9.93 -2.05
N ILE A 155 -13.64 -9.64 -1.09
CA ILE A 155 -14.03 -9.62 0.33
C ILE A 155 -14.51 -8.20 0.61
N GLY A 156 -15.80 -8.04 0.91
CA GLY A 156 -16.41 -6.75 1.22
C GLY A 156 -17.42 -6.27 0.18
N VAL A 157 -18.19 -5.27 0.54
CA VAL A 157 -19.18 -4.63 -0.32
C VAL A 157 -18.52 -3.50 -1.10
N ASP A 158 -18.70 -3.49 -2.44
CA ASP A 158 -18.28 -2.36 -3.26
C ASP A 158 -18.99 -1.09 -2.78
N TYR A 159 -18.23 -0.09 -2.37
CA TYR A 159 -18.78 1.23 -2.17
C TYR A 159 -18.92 1.91 -3.53
N VAL A 160 -20.14 2.07 -3.95
CA VAL A 160 -20.47 2.96 -5.06
C VAL A 160 -20.86 4.29 -4.44
N PRO A 161 -20.09 5.37 -4.64
CA PRO A 161 -20.47 6.67 -4.13
C PRO A 161 -21.88 7.01 -4.63
N ASN A 162 -22.80 7.26 -3.72
CA ASN A 162 -24.10 7.81 -4.12
C ASN A 162 -23.86 9.26 -4.56
N LEU A 163 -23.75 9.47 -5.86
CA LEU A 163 -23.48 10.78 -6.47
C LEU A 163 -24.64 11.78 -6.29
N ASN A 164 -25.79 11.33 -5.78
CA ASN A 164 -26.92 12.23 -5.42
C ASN A 164 -26.73 12.88 -4.04
N LEU A 165 -25.52 13.01 -3.58
CA LEU A 165 -25.18 13.61 -2.30
C LEU A 165 -25.47 15.11 -2.30
N SER A 166 -25.69 15.62 -1.11
CA SER A 166 -26.08 16.98 -0.77
C SER A 166 -25.43 18.07 -1.64
N LYS A 167 -26.09 19.19 -1.82
CA LYS A 167 -25.56 20.39 -2.50
C LYS A 167 -24.47 21.10 -1.71
N LYS A 168 -24.04 20.54 -0.56
CA LYS A 168 -22.99 21.09 0.28
C LYS A 168 -21.63 21.01 -0.41
N LYS A 169 -20.78 21.97 -0.16
CA LYS A 169 -19.36 21.89 -0.55
C LYS A 169 -18.70 20.76 0.21
N ARG A 170 -17.81 20.03 -0.46
CA ARG A 170 -17.00 18.97 0.13
C ARG A 170 -15.57 19.45 0.28
N ILE A 171 -15.03 19.27 1.46
CA ILE A 171 -13.66 19.65 1.80
C ILE A 171 -12.91 18.41 2.24
N VAL A 172 -11.77 18.17 1.61
CA VAL A 172 -10.90 17.02 1.94
C VAL A 172 -9.85 17.47 2.95
N VAL A 173 -9.75 16.74 4.04
CA VAL A 173 -8.68 16.85 5.03
C VAL A 173 -7.68 15.71 4.77
N ILE A 174 -6.44 16.04 4.53
CA ILE A 174 -5.37 15.05 4.35
C ILE A 174 -4.69 14.85 5.69
N GLY A 175 -4.79 13.64 6.23
CA GLY A 175 -4.16 13.25 7.49
C GLY A 175 -2.64 13.08 7.35
N SER A 176 -1.97 13.06 8.49
CA SER A 176 -0.50 13.01 8.57
C SER A 176 0.11 11.64 8.21
N GLY A 177 -0.71 10.60 8.06
CA GLY A 177 -0.24 9.24 7.83
C GLY A 177 0.25 8.55 9.12
N PRO A 178 1.07 7.50 9.01
CA PRO A 178 1.51 6.71 10.15
C PRO A 178 2.26 7.54 11.19
N ILE A 179 1.94 7.30 12.46
CA ILE A 179 2.61 7.95 13.60
C ILE A 179 4.02 7.35 13.74
N ARG A 180 5.02 8.20 13.87
CA ARG A 180 6.42 7.79 14.08
C ARG A 180 6.67 7.53 15.56
N ILE A 181 7.67 6.70 15.85
CA ILE A 181 8.15 6.49 17.22
C ILE A 181 8.52 7.85 17.84
N GLY A 182 7.98 8.13 19.04
CA GLY A 182 8.16 9.38 19.75
C GLY A 182 7.15 10.48 19.42
N GLN A 183 6.22 10.23 18.50
CA GLN A 183 5.05 11.08 18.24
C GLN A 183 3.82 10.49 18.93
N GLY A 184 2.87 11.35 19.29
CA GLY A 184 1.57 10.95 19.82
C GLY A 184 0.45 11.25 18.83
N ILE A 185 -0.78 11.30 19.32
CA ILE A 185 -2.00 11.50 18.53
C ILE A 185 -2.22 12.96 18.09
N GLU A 186 -1.34 13.88 18.45
CA GLU A 186 -1.51 15.32 18.20
C GLU A 186 -1.74 15.68 16.74
N PHE A 187 -1.13 14.94 15.82
CA PHE A 187 -1.32 15.16 14.37
C PHE A 187 -2.70 14.72 13.91
N ASP A 188 -3.20 13.61 14.45
CA ASP A 188 -4.52 13.10 14.13
C ASP A 188 -5.62 13.93 14.81
N TYR A 189 -5.38 14.38 16.03
CA TYR A 189 -6.23 15.29 16.74
C TYR A 189 -6.50 16.60 15.97
N GLY A 190 -5.46 17.17 15.36
CA GLY A 190 -5.60 18.33 14.46
C GLY A 190 -6.52 18.06 13.25
N CYS A 191 -6.46 16.85 12.69
CA CYS A 191 -7.33 16.46 11.59
C CYS A 191 -8.79 16.36 12.02
N VAL A 192 -9.06 15.79 13.19
CA VAL A 192 -10.42 15.69 13.76
C VAL A 192 -11.02 17.07 14.01
N HIS A 193 -10.26 17.97 14.61
CA HIS A 193 -10.72 19.36 14.81
C HIS A 193 -10.97 20.11 13.50
N ALA A 194 -10.16 19.87 12.48
CA ALA A 194 -10.41 20.43 11.14
C ALA A 194 -11.71 19.91 10.55
N VAL A 195 -12.00 18.61 10.68
CA VAL A 195 -13.27 18.01 10.27
C VAL A 195 -14.44 18.65 11.01
N GLY A 196 -14.38 18.78 12.34
CA GLY A 196 -15.41 19.43 13.14
C GLY A 196 -15.69 20.88 12.70
N ALA A 197 -14.64 21.67 12.52
CA ALA A 197 -14.77 23.05 12.04
C ALA A 197 -15.41 23.17 10.64
N ILE A 198 -15.10 22.23 9.74
CA ILE A 198 -15.71 22.15 8.41
C ILE A 198 -17.20 21.84 8.51
N GLN A 199 -17.57 20.92 9.39
CA GLN A 199 -18.96 20.52 9.62
C GLN A 199 -19.76 21.66 10.28
N ASP A 200 -19.19 22.37 11.24
CA ASP A 200 -19.79 23.55 11.89
C ASP A 200 -20.10 24.67 10.90
N LEU A 201 -19.28 24.80 9.85
CA LEU A 201 -19.52 25.72 8.73
C LEU A 201 -20.57 25.21 7.74
N GLY A 202 -21.20 24.07 8.00
CA GLY A 202 -22.27 23.50 7.18
C GLY A 202 -21.76 22.76 5.92
N HIS A 203 -20.49 22.46 5.85
CA HIS A 203 -19.88 21.71 4.73
C HIS A 203 -19.79 20.21 5.04
N GLU A 204 -19.55 19.40 4.01
CA GLU A 204 -19.19 18.00 4.17
C GLU A 204 -17.67 17.87 4.28
N ALA A 205 -17.19 17.09 5.25
CA ALA A 205 -15.79 16.79 5.41
C ALA A 205 -15.50 15.36 4.96
N ILE A 206 -14.38 15.18 4.26
CA ILE A 206 -13.83 13.87 3.89
C ILE A 206 -12.41 13.85 4.42
N ILE A 207 -12.07 12.84 5.24
CA ILE A 207 -10.71 12.66 5.69
C ILE A 207 -10.04 11.52 4.90
N ILE A 208 -8.81 11.76 4.46
CA ILE A 208 -7.96 10.75 3.83
C ILE A 208 -6.73 10.59 4.71
N ASN A 209 -6.56 9.41 5.30
CA ASN A 209 -5.43 9.12 6.18
C ASN A 209 -4.85 7.74 5.86
N ASN A 210 -3.54 7.64 5.71
CA ASN A 210 -2.83 6.39 5.52
C ASN A 210 -2.34 5.81 6.86
N ASN A 211 -3.12 6.02 7.92
CA ASN A 211 -2.89 5.45 9.24
C ASN A 211 -4.08 4.53 9.57
N PRO A 212 -3.90 3.20 9.65
CA PRO A 212 -4.98 2.28 9.98
C PRO A 212 -5.47 2.42 11.42
N GLU A 213 -4.65 3.03 12.28
CA GLU A 213 -4.95 3.28 13.69
C GLU A 213 -5.01 4.80 13.90
N THR A 214 -6.18 5.39 13.70
CA THR A 214 -6.39 6.82 13.71
C THR A 214 -7.59 7.21 14.57
N VAL A 215 -7.48 8.30 15.32
CA VAL A 215 -8.55 8.85 16.15
C VAL A 215 -9.78 9.21 15.33
N SER A 216 -9.60 9.61 14.06
CA SER A 216 -10.70 9.93 13.16
C SER A 216 -11.62 8.76 12.82
N THR A 217 -11.22 7.52 13.15
CA THR A 217 -12.03 6.31 13.00
C THR A 217 -12.58 5.81 14.32
N ASP A 218 -12.34 6.50 15.43
CA ASP A 218 -12.89 6.16 16.72
C ASP A 218 -14.40 6.45 16.74
N PHE A 219 -15.12 5.62 17.49
CA PHE A 219 -16.58 5.60 17.51
C PHE A 219 -17.21 6.95 17.94
N ASP A 220 -16.53 7.72 18.76
CA ASP A 220 -17.00 8.96 19.37
C ASP A 220 -16.43 10.24 18.74
N THR A 221 -15.85 10.10 17.51
CA THR A 221 -15.22 11.22 16.80
C THR A 221 -16.12 11.80 15.66
#